data_0cd796014655476220c09689667de33d
#
_entry.id   0cd796014655476220c09689667de33d
#
_cell.length_a   1.000
_cell.length_b   1.000
_cell.length_c   1.000
_cell.angle_alpha   90.00
_cell.angle_beta   90.00
_cell.angle_gamma   90.00
#
_symmetry.space_group_name_H-M   'P 1'
#
loop_
_entity.id
_entity.type
_entity.pdbx_description
1 polymer ?
#
loop_
_entity_poly.entity_id
_entity_poly.type
_entity_poly.pdbx_seq_one_letter_code
_entity_poly.pdbx_strand_id
1 'polypeptide(L)'
;SLHTLGGARRAAELGLTRVVLARELSRRDIAAICRDCPAEVEVFAHGALCMCYSGQCALSAVIGGRSGNRGTCAQPCRLPYGVNAPAAGGHPLSLKDANLSPYLQELEDMGVACLKLEGRMKRPEYVAVITSIYRRLLDEKRRPTREEQRQLELAFSRSGFTDGYYLGRKGPQMFGTRPENVPEPKELFAEARTLYEKEDRRTVAVDMDCVCRAGEPVRLTVRAGDQRAEVTGPVPETARNRALTAEELQARLKKTGGTAFRCREVRVTLEEGLMLSAGAVNALRREG
;
A
#
# COMPACT_ATOMS: atom_id res chain seq x y z
N SER A 1 0.48 15.40 9.98
CA SER A 1 0.34 14.71 11.28
C SER A 1 0.00 15.72 12.37
N LEU A 2 -0.88 15.35 13.28
CA LEU A 2 -1.36 16.20 14.35
C LEU A 2 -0.77 15.75 15.70
N HIS A 3 -0.44 16.74 16.57
CA HIS A 3 0.26 16.50 17.82
C HIS A 3 -0.60 16.74 19.05
N THR A 4 -1.74 17.41 18.91
CA THR A 4 -2.56 17.87 20.03
C THR A 4 -4.04 17.62 19.77
N LEU A 5 -4.81 17.47 20.85
CA LEU A 5 -6.28 17.39 20.79
C LEU A 5 -6.88 18.65 20.14
N GLY A 6 -6.37 19.84 20.46
CA GLY A 6 -6.85 21.09 19.85
C GLY A 6 -6.67 21.10 18.31
N GLY A 7 -5.51 20.64 17.82
CA GLY A 7 -5.27 20.49 16.39
C GLY A 7 -6.19 19.45 15.74
N ALA A 8 -6.44 18.32 16.42
CA ALA A 8 -7.34 17.29 15.93
C ALA A 8 -8.79 17.77 15.86
N ARG A 9 -9.28 18.47 16.87
CA ARG A 9 -10.61 19.11 16.88
C ARG A 9 -10.75 20.14 15.77
N ARG A 10 -9.72 20.98 15.58
CA ARG A 10 -9.75 22.00 14.51
C ARG A 10 -9.80 21.36 13.13
N ALA A 11 -9.10 20.25 12.93
CA ALA A 11 -9.18 19.48 11.68
C ALA A 11 -10.60 18.93 11.44
N ALA A 12 -11.24 18.39 12.48
CA ALA A 12 -12.63 17.91 12.39
C ALA A 12 -13.62 19.05 12.07
N GLU A 13 -13.46 20.22 12.69
CA GLU A 13 -14.26 21.44 12.39
C GLU A 13 -14.11 21.87 10.93
N LEU A 14 -12.97 21.63 10.30
CA LEU A 14 -12.72 21.88 8.87
C LEU A 14 -13.28 20.78 7.96
N GLY A 15 -14.01 19.81 8.50
CA GLY A 15 -14.67 18.75 7.74
C GLY A 15 -13.79 17.52 7.47
N LEU A 16 -12.62 17.38 8.10
CA LEU A 16 -11.83 16.17 7.96
C LEU A 16 -12.48 15.02 8.74
N THR A 17 -12.78 13.93 8.06
CA THR A 17 -13.40 12.73 8.65
C THR A 17 -12.41 11.87 9.42
N ARG A 18 -11.11 11.92 9.06
CA ARG A 18 -10.03 11.18 9.71
C ARG A 18 -8.78 12.04 9.88
N VAL A 19 -8.12 11.90 11.03
CA VAL A 19 -6.89 12.58 11.36
C VAL A 19 -5.76 11.60 11.63
N VAL A 20 -4.57 11.85 11.06
CA VAL A 20 -3.37 11.04 11.30
C VAL A 20 -2.56 11.69 12.40
N LEU A 21 -2.34 10.97 13.50
CA LEU A 21 -1.54 11.44 14.61
C LEU A 21 -0.04 11.36 14.34
N ALA A 22 0.71 12.20 15.00
CA ALA A 22 2.16 12.18 14.93
C ALA A 22 2.73 10.93 15.61
N ARG A 23 3.88 10.45 15.13
CA ARG A 23 4.54 9.23 15.61
C ARG A 23 5.07 9.32 17.02
N GLU A 24 5.30 10.53 17.51
CA GLU A 24 5.90 10.83 18.81
C GLU A 24 4.90 10.96 19.95
N LEU A 25 3.62 10.74 19.70
CA LEU A 25 2.58 10.77 20.74
C LEU A 25 2.64 9.53 21.63
N SER A 26 2.41 9.76 22.92
CA SER A 26 2.28 8.68 23.89
C SER A 26 0.87 8.04 23.82
N ARG A 27 0.74 6.81 24.36
CA ARG A 27 -0.55 6.14 24.51
C ARG A 27 -1.58 6.98 25.27
N ARG A 28 -1.11 7.77 26.26
CA ARG A 28 -1.97 8.69 27.03
C ARG A 28 -2.55 9.79 26.14
N ASP A 29 -1.71 10.38 25.29
CA ASP A 29 -2.13 11.45 24.38
C ASP A 29 -3.06 10.90 23.29
N ILE A 30 -2.75 9.71 22.75
CA ILE A 30 -3.59 9.02 21.78
C ILE A 30 -4.97 8.75 22.38
N ALA A 31 -5.03 8.17 23.58
CA ALA A 31 -6.30 7.88 24.27
C ALA A 31 -7.14 9.15 24.51
N ALA A 32 -6.50 10.25 24.91
CA ALA A 32 -7.18 11.52 25.11
C ALA A 32 -7.76 12.07 23.80
N ILE A 33 -7.00 11.96 22.70
CA ILE A 33 -7.47 12.41 21.37
C ILE A 33 -8.60 11.52 20.86
N CYS A 34 -8.49 10.19 20.98
CA CYS A 34 -9.55 9.26 20.57
C CYS A 34 -10.88 9.52 21.31
N ARG A 35 -10.80 9.79 22.62
CA ARG A 35 -11.99 10.06 23.45
C ARG A 35 -12.66 11.39 23.10
N ASP A 36 -11.89 12.43 22.81
CA ASP A 36 -12.39 13.81 22.80
C ASP A 36 -12.40 14.44 21.39
N CYS A 37 -11.94 13.74 20.34
CA CYS A 37 -11.97 14.20 18.95
C CYS A 37 -13.15 13.58 18.19
N PRO A 38 -13.98 14.38 17.49
CA PRO A 38 -15.10 13.84 16.71
C PRO A 38 -14.71 13.14 15.40
N ALA A 39 -13.47 13.34 14.92
CA ALA A 39 -12.96 12.67 13.73
C ALA A 39 -12.34 11.32 14.09
N GLU A 40 -12.35 10.37 13.16
CA GLU A 40 -11.61 9.12 13.28
C GLU A 40 -10.11 9.34 13.47
N VAL A 41 -9.49 8.52 14.29
CA VAL A 41 -8.07 8.61 14.60
C VAL A 41 -7.29 7.51 13.91
N GLU A 42 -6.23 7.89 13.16
CA GLU A 42 -5.26 7.00 12.53
C GLU A 42 -3.90 7.13 13.20
N VAL A 43 -3.28 6.01 13.59
CA VAL A 43 -2.02 5.97 14.32
C VAL A 43 -0.97 5.18 13.54
N PHE A 44 0.27 5.69 13.48
CA PHE A 44 1.40 4.93 12.96
C PHE A 44 1.74 3.77 13.89
N ALA A 45 1.59 2.55 13.41
CA ALA A 45 1.81 1.33 14.20
C ALA A 45 3.13 0.63 13.88
N HIS A 46 3.72 0.86 12.69
CA HIS A 46 4.96 0.21 12.28
C HIS A 46 5.80 1.08 11.36
N GLY A 47 7.13 0.98 11.50
CA GLY A 47 8.11 1.56 10.59
C GLY A 47 8.85 2.79 11.13
N ALA A 48 9.40 3.59 10.23
CA ALA A 48 10.34 4.66 10.58
C ALA A 48 9.75 5.71 11.53
N LEU A 49 10.51 6.02 12.59
CA LEU A 49 10.24 7.15 13.49
C LEU A 49 10.98 8.41 13.05
N CYS A 50 10.39 9.57 13.34
CA CYS A 50 11.03 10.87 13.19
C CYS A 50 11.77 11.26 14.46
N MET A 51 12.98 11.83 14.32
CA MET A 51 13.73 12.42 15.44
C MET A 51 13.14 13.76 15.86
N CYS A 52 12.61 14.52 14.91
CA CYS A 52 11.93 15.80 15.11
C CYS A 52 10.41 15.58 15.16
N TYR A 53 9.66 16.61 15.53
CA TYR A 53 8.20 16.61 15.38
C TYR A 53 7.81 16.32 13.93
N SER A 54 6.96 15.31 13.75
CA SER A 54 6.51 14.86 12.43
C SER A 54 5.80 15.98 11.68
N GLY A 55 6.24 16.26 10.46
CA GLY A 55 5.70 17.34 9.64
C GLY A 55 6.27 18.75 9.91
N GLN A 56 7.19 18.92 10.86
CA GLN A 56 7.80 20.21 11.18
C GLN A 56 9.33 20.27 10.94
N CYS A 57 9.91 19.14 10.49
CA CYS A 57 11.34 19.05 10.27
C CYS A 57 11.74 19.73 8.95
N ALA A 58 12.60 20.74 9.03
CA ALA A 58 13.16 21.43 7.89
C ALA A 58 14.54 20.88 7.44
N LEU A 59 15.14 19.92 8.18
CA LEU A 59 16.51 19.45 7.96
C LEU A 59 16.76 19.00 6.51
N SER A 60 15.85 18.21 5.94
CA SER A 60 15.97 17.72 4.56
C SER A 60 15.83 18.84 3.51
N ALA A 61 15.05 19.88 3.82
CA ALA A 61 14.91 21.04 2.93
C ALA A 61 16.15 21.92 2.95
N VAL A 62 16.72 22.15 4.14
CA VAL A 62 17.94 22.96 4.33
C VAL A 62 19.16 22.30 3.67
N ILE A 63 19.36 21.00 3.88
CA ILE A 63 20.54 20.29 3.37
C ILE A 63 20.44 20.03 1.87
N GLY A 64 19.27 19.68 1.34
CA GLY A 64 19.14 19.17 -0.02
C GLY A 64 17.88 19.62 -0.79
N GLY A 65 17.22 20.69 -0.37
CA GLY A 65 16.04 21.24 -1.05
C GLY A 65 14.79 20.32 -1.05
N ARG A 66 14.79 19.22 -0.29
CA ARG A 66 13.73 18.21 -0.27
C ARG A 66 12.87 18.36 0.98
N SER A 67 11.62 18.75 0.83
CA SER A 67 10.71 18.95 1.95
C SER A 67 10.08 17.65 2.46
N GLY A 68 10.28 17.33 3.74
CA GLY A 68 9.59 16.23 4.42
C GLY A 68 8.07 16.40 4.45
N ASN A 69 7.58 17.62 4.55
CA ASN A 69 6.15 17.95 4.57
C ASN A 69 5.47 17.68 3.22
N ARG A 70 6.24 17.73 2.13
CA ARG A 70 5.80 17.37 0.77
C ARG A 70 6.05 15.91 0.42
N GLY A 71 6.39 15.08 1.40
CA GLY A 71 6.65 13.66 1.20
C GLY A 71 7.99 13.33 0.56
N THR A 72 8.92 14.27 0.39
CA THR A 72 10.20 14.08 -0.31
C THR A 72 11.41 14.05 0.63
N CYS A 73 11.22 13.76 1.92
CA CYS A 73 12.29 13.68 2.91
C CYS A 73 13.40 12.72 2.48
N ALA A 74 14.66 13.22 2.43
CA ALA A 74 15.85 12.42 2.14
C ALA A 74 16.38 11.64 3.35
N GLN A 75 15.70 11.74 4.49
CA GLN A 75 16.08 11.11 5.77
C GLN A 75 17.48 11.52 6.27
N PRO A 76 17.86 12.79 6.27
CA PRO A 76 19.21 13.20 6.70
C PRO A 76 19.50 12.80 8.15
N CYS A 77 18.49 12.69 9.03
CA CYS A 77 18.68 12.17 10.40
C CYS A 77 19.22 10.72 10.45
N ARG A 78 19.34 10.03 9.31
CA ARG A 78 19.92 8.68 9.22
C ARG A 78 21.40 8.68 8.82
N LEU A 79 21.93 9.85 8.48
CA LEU A 79 23.34 10.00 8.11
C LEU A 79 24.24 10.03 9.36
N PRO A 80 25.53 9.71 9.20
CA PRO A 80 26.51 9.91 10.27
C PRO A 80 26.79 11.40 10.47
N TYR A 81 26.92 11.82 11.72
CA TYR A 81 27.30 13.18 12.10
C TYR A 81 28.43 13.16 13.13
N GLY A 82 29.37 14.09 13.01
CA GLY A 82 30.35 14.41 14.03
C GLY A 82 29.99 15.73 14.75
N VAL A 83 30.21 15.78 16.04
CA VAL A 83 30.09 17.01 16.82
C VAL A 83 31.51 17.42 17.22
N ASN A 84 32.00 18.59 16.73
CA ASN A 84 33.35 19.12 16.97
C ASN A 84 34.52 18.19 16.57
N ALA A 85 34.25 17.23 15.68
CA ALA A 85 35.23 16.30 15.11
C ALA A 85 34.87 15.97 13.65
N PRO A 86 35.83 15.56 12.80
CA PRO A 86 35.50 14.95 11.51
C PRO A 86 34.52 13.80 11.75
N ALA A 87 33.62 13.55 10.80
CA ALA A 87 32.53 12.57 10.90
C ALA A 87 33.04 11.15 11.19
N ALA A 88 33.57 10.92 12.35
CA ALA A 88 34.00 9.61 12.84
C ALA A 88 32.77 8.81 13.31
N GLY A 89 31.78 8.70 12.43
CA GLY A 89 30.99 7.51 12.35
C GLY A 89 29.81 7.32 13.31
N GLY A 90 29.29 8.31 14.02
CA GLY A 90 28.08 8.13 14.80
C GLY A 90 26.81 8.53 14.06
N HIS A 91 25.68 7.85 14.34
CA HIS A 91 24.35 8.23 13.81
C HIS A 91 23.47 8.80 14.94
N PRO A 92 23.81 9.97 15.51
CA PRO A 92 23.23 10.49 16.75
C PRO A 92 21.75 10.85 16.64
N LEU A 93 21.22 10.95 15.42
CA LEU A 93 19.82 11.29 15.14
C LEU A 93 19.00 10.09 14.62
N SER A 94 19.62 8.92 14.46
CA SER A 94 18.94 7.76 13.90
C SER A 94 18.18 6.98 14.97
N LEU A 95 16.85 6.97 14.89
CA LEU A 95 15.99 6.16 15.74
C LEU A 95 15.77 4.77 15.15
N LYS A 96 15.56 3.78 16.01
CA LYS A 96 14.98 2.48 15.67
C LYS A 96 13.59 2.65 15.03
N ASP A 97 13.10 1.63 14.35
CA ASP A 97 11.75 1.64 13.82
C ASP A 97 10.72 1.37 14.94
N ALA A 98 9.53 1.94 14.80
CA ALA A 98 8.40 1.61 15.67
C ALA A 98 7.86 0.22 15.38
N ASN A 99 7.45 -0.49 16.43
CA ASN A 99 6.67 -1.69 16.34
C ASN A 99 5.64 -1.72 17.47
N LEU A 100 4.39 -1.43 17.14
CA LEU A 100 3.28 -1.43 18.08
C LEU A 100 2.42 -2.70 17.98
N SER A 101 2.89 -3.74 17.29
CA SER A 101 2.18 -5.02 17.20
C SER A 101 1.80 -5.65 18.54
N PRO A 102 2.56 -5.47 19.65
CA PRO A 102 2.14 -5.96 20.96
C PRO A 102 0.96 -5.21 21.60
N TYR A 103 0.59 -4.04 21.06
CA TYR A 103 -0.37 -3.11 21.65
C TYR A 103 -1.63 -2.93 20.80
N LEU A 104 -1.89 -3.80 19.82
CA LEU A 104 -3.00 -3.64 18.88
C LEU A 104 -4.35 -3.64 19.57
N GLN A 105 -4.56 -4.52 20.55
CA GLN A 105 -5.78 -4.57 21.33
C GLN A 105 -5.97 -3.28 22.16
N GLU A 106 -4.89 -2.79 22.79
CA GLU A 106 -4.93 -1.53 23.54
C GLU A 106 -5.29 -0.33 22.64
N LEU A 107 -4.77 -0.29 21.40
CA LEU A 107 -5.12 0.73 20.41
C LEU A 107 -6.58 0.64 19.95
N GLU A 108 -7.09 -0.57 19.73
CA GLU A 108 -8.50 -0.83 19.42
C GLU A 108 -9.41 -0.37 20.56
N ASP A 109 -9.09 -0.74 21.79
CA ASP A 109 -9.83 -0.39 22.99
C ASP A 109 -9.86 1.14 23.27
N MET A 110 -8.81 1.86 22.84
CA MET A 110 -8.78 3.33 22.88
C MET A 110 -9.67 4.01 21.83
N GLY A 111 -10.19 3.27 20.85
CA GLY A 111 -10.97 3.80 19.74
C GLY A 111 -10.14 4.26 18.53
N VAL A 112 -8.92 3.76 18.36
CA VAL A 112 -8.14 3.98 17.13
C VAL A 112 -8.83 3.30 15.95
N ALA A 113 -9.26 4.10 14.97
CA ALA A 113 -10.02 3.61 13.81
C ALA A 113 -9.14 3.01 12.71
N CYS A 114 -7.87 3.39 12.63
CA CYS A 114 -6.97 2.95 11.57
C CYS A 114 -5.51 2.85 12.04
N LEU A 115 -4.84 1.78 11.62
CA LEU A 115 -3.41 1.59 11.82
C LEU A 115 -2.65 1.92 10.53
N LYS A 116 -1.65 2.79 10.63
CA LYS A 116 -0.79 3.16 9.52
C LYS A 116 0.52 2.40 9.57
N LEU A 117 0.80 1.62 8.53
CA LEU A 117 2.07 0.91 8.35
C LEU A 117 2.95 1.71 7.38
N GLU A 118 4.13 2.14 7.84
CA GLU A 118 5.06 2.91 7.02
C GLU A 118 5.86 1.99 6.10
N GLY A 119 5.73 2.17 4.79
CA GLY A 119 6.37 1.27 3.84
C GLY A 119 6.58 1.83 2.43
N ARG A 120 6.35 3.14 2.21
CA ARG A 120 6.35 3.77 0.88
C ARG A 120 7.60 3.50 0.05
N MET A 121 8.78 3.49 0.67
CA MET A 121 10.06 3.24 0.00
C MET A 121 10.59 1.83 0.25
N LYS A 122 9.71 0.90 0.63
CA LYS A 122 10.05 -0.48 0.92
C LYS A 122 9.62 -1.39 -0.25
N ARG A 123 10.23 -2.56 -0.28
CA ARG A 123 9.88 -3.60 -1.26
C ARG A 123 8.48 -4.16 -1.00
N PRO A 124 7.78 -4.66 -2.05
CA PRO A 124 6.47 -5.29 -1.88
C PRO A 124 6.45 -6.42 -0.84
N GLU A 125 7.51 -7.23 -0.78
CA GLU A 125 7.64 -8.32 0.19
C GLU A 125 7.60 -7.82 1.64
N TYR A 126 8.27 -6.69 1.93
CA TYR A 126 8.18 -6.05 3.24
C TYR A 126 6.73 -5.69 3.58
N VAL A 127 6.04 -5.04 2.64
CA VAL A 127 4.65 -4.63 2.84
C VAL A 127 3.77 -5.86 3.08
N ALA A 128 3.96 -6.93 2.30
CA ALA A 128 3.22 -8.17 2.44
C ALA A 128 3.43 -8.82 3.82
N VAL A 129 4.68 -8.97 4.28
CA VAL A 129 5.00 -9.53 5.60
C VAL A 129 4.36 -8.72 6.72
N ILE A 130 4.59 -7.39 6.74
CA ILE A 130 4.09 -6.53 7.81
C ILE A 130 2.56 -6.57 7.83
N THR A 131 1.92 -6.36 6.68
CA THR A 131 0.46 -6.29 6.60
C THR A 131 -0.20 -7.61 6.96
N SER A 132 0.34 -8.75 6.52
CA SER A 132 -0.23 -10.06 6.83
C SER A 132 -0.16 -10.39 8.32
N ILE A 133 0.95 -10.06 8.98
CA ILE A 133 1.11 -10.26 10.42
C ILE A 133 0.13 -9.35 11.18
N TYR A 134 0.13 -8.04 10.90
CA TYR A 134 -0.77 -7.10 11.58
C TYR A 134 -2.23 -7.46 11.37
N ARG A 135 -2.62 -7.87 10.15
CA ARG A 135 -4.00 -8.30 9.87
C ARG A 135 -4.40 -9.53 10.68
N ARG A 136 -3.53 -10.54 10.74
CA ARG A 136 -3.75 -11.75 11.53
C ARG A 136 -3.90 -11.44 13.02
N LEU A 137 -3.03 -10.59 13.57
CA LEU A 137 -3.09 -10.21 14.98
C LEU A 137 -4.39 -9.49 15.34
N LEU A 138 -4.90 -8.64 14.44
CA LEU A 138 -6.18 -7.97 14.60
C LEU A 138 -7.36 -8.95 14.52
N ASP A 139 -7.35 -9.87 13.54
CA ASP A 139 -8.42 -10.85 13.34
C ASP A 139 -8.51 -11.84 14.50
N GLU A 140 -7.36 -12.30 14.99
CA GLU A 140 -7.25 -13.28 16.07
C GLU A 140 -7.25 -12.63 17.47
N LYS A 141 -7.26 -11.31 17.57
CA LYS A 141 -7.25 -10.52 18.82
C LYS A 141 -6.19 -10.97 19.81
N ARG A 142 -4.97 -11.16 19.36
CA ARG A 142 -3.86 -11.64 20.16
C ARG A 142 -2.58 -10.83 20.00
N ARG A 143 -1.64 -11.05 20.87
CA ARG A 143 -0.27 -10.53 20.76
C ARG A 143 0.55 -11.34 19.74
N PRO A 144 1.59 -10.73 19.14
CA PRO A 144 2.49 -11.44 18.25
C PRO A 144 3.28 -12.52 18.98
N THR A 145 3.52 -13.62 18.28
CA THR A 145 4.43 -14.67 18.71
C THR A 145 5.89 -14.21 18.61
N ARG A 146 6.83 -14.96 19.20
CA ARG A 146 8.26 -14.70 19.03
C ARG A 146 8.70 -14.80 17.56
N GLU A 147 8.14 -15.75 16.82
CA GLU A 147 8.45 -15.93 15.41
C GLU A 147 7.92 -14.77 14.57
N GLU A 148 6.70 -14.31 14.80
CA GLU A 148 6.16 -13.12 14.12
C GLU A 148 6.98 -11.86 14.41
N GLN A 149 7.44 -11.68 15.66
CA GLN A 149 8.35 -10.57 15.99
C GLN A 149 9.68 -10.69 15.22
N ARG A 150 10.23 -11.89 15.12
CA ARG A 150 11.44 -12.15 14.33
C ARG A 150 11.23 -11.88 12.84
N GLN A 151 10.10 -12.28 12.27
CA GLN A 151 9.76 -12.01 10.86
C GLN A 151 9.63 -10.51 10.59
N LEU A 152 8.98 -9.75 11.49
CA LEU A 152 8.91 -8.28 11.42
C LEU A 152 10.31 -7.66 11.42
N GLU A 153 11.20 -8.13 12.29
CA GLU A 153 12.58 -7.64 12.40
C GLU A 153 13.42 -7.98 11.16
N LEU A 154 13.34 -9.23 10.67
CA LEU A 154 14.02 -9.70 9.47
C LEU A 154 13.55 -8.95 8.21
N ALA A 155 12.24 -8.67 8.09
CA ALA A 155 11.70 -7.95 6.96
C ALA A 155 12.34 -6.57 6.83
N PHE A 156 12.46 -5.84 7.91
CA PHE A 156 13.27 -4.62 8.02
C PHE A 156 13.27 -4.06 9.45
N SER A 157 14.46 -3.80 9.99
CA SER A 157 14.62 -3.02 11.20
C SER A 157 15.94 -2.23 11.21
N ARG A 158 16.03 -1.20 12.07
CA ARG A 158 17.24 -0.46 12.37
C ARG A 158 17.77 -0.88 13.75
N SER A 159 18.46 -2.02 13.80
CA SER A 159 18.92 -2.64 15.06
C SER A 159 17.77 -2.96 16.03
N GLY A 160 16.70 -3.54 15.50
CA GLY A 160 15.50 -3.84 16.25
C GLY A 160 14.47 -2.71 16.26
N PHE A 161 13.54 -2.79 17.20
CA PHE A 161 12.40 -1.89 17.32
C PHE A 161 12.42 -1.05 18.61
N THR A 162 11.56 -0.04 18.63
CA THR A 162 11.28 0.75 19.82
C THR A 162 9.79 1.09 19.91
N ASP A 163 9.28 1.09 21.13
CA ASP A 163 7.97 1.59 21.53
C ASP A 163 8.09 2.82 22.46
N GLY A 164 9.28 3.40 22.52
CA GLY A 164 9.65 4.43 23.49
C GLY A 164 8.75 5.66 23.45
N TYR A 165 8.30 6.10 22.27
CA TYR A 165 7.32 7.18 22.18
C TYR A 165 5.97 6.76 22.74
N TYR A 166 5.45 5.62 22.30
CA TYR A 166 4.16 5.11 22.73
C TYR A 166 4.06 4.94 24.24
N LEU A 167 5.10 4.38 24.87
CA LEU A 167 5.16 4.20 26.32
C LEU A 167 5.60 5.44 27.10
N GLY A 168 5.97 6.53 26.41
CA GLY A 168 6.53 7.74 27.05
C GLY A 168 7.94 7.55 27.64
N ARG A 169 8.67 6.52 27.20
CA ARG A 169 10.01 6.15 27.69
C ARG A 169 11.08 6.60 26.69
N LYS A 170 11.30 7.91 26.61
CA LYS A 170 12.31 8.48 25.70
C LYS A 170 13.71 8.32 26.30
N GLY A 171 14.69 7.96 25.45
CA GLY A 171 16.08 7.79 25.91
C GLY A 171 16.99 7.12 24.87
N PRO A 172 18.25 6.86 25.23
CA PRO A 172 19.26 6.29 24.33
C PRO A 172 18.87 4.94 23.69
N GLN A 173 18.03 4.14 24.35
CA GLN A 173 17.55 2.85 23.87
C GLN A 173 16.71 2.96 22.60
N MET A 174 16.21 4.16 22.27
CA MET A 174 15.44 4.40 21.05
C MET A 174 16.31 4.54 19.80
N PHE A 175 17.61 4.74 19.95
CA PHE A 175 18.53 4.95 18.84
C PHE A 175 18.99 3.64 18.23
N GLY A 176 19.19 3.63 16.91
CA GLY A 176 19.66 2.47 16.18
C GLY A 176 19.89 2.76 14.71
N THR A 177 20.75 1.94 14.09
CA THR A 177 21.12 2.03 12.69
C THR A 177 20.98 0.67 12.05
N ARG A 178 20.72 0.63 10.75
CA ARG A 178 20.78 -0.63 10.01
C ARG A 178 22.24 -0.91 9.62
N PRO A 179 22.81 -2.06 9.94
CA PRO A 179 24.11 -2.46 9.42
C PRO A 179 24.09 -2.49 7.88
N GLU A 180 25.23 -2.17 7.24
CA GLU A 180 25.31 -2.10 5.78
C GLU A 180 25.10 -3.46 5.11
N ASN A 181 25.60 -4.53 5.72
CA ASN A 181 25.61 -5.88 5.14
C ASN A 181 24.57 -6.81 5.82
N VAL A 182 23.31 -6.39 5.90
CA VAL A 182 22.23 -7.27 6.38
C VAL A 182 21.79 -8.21 5.26
N PRO A 183 21.95 -9.55 5.42
CA PRO A 183 21.48 -10.49 4.42
C PRO A 183 19.98 -10.33 4.14
N GLU A 184 19.60 -10.49 2.89
CA GLU A 184 18.19 -10.54 2.52
C GLU A 184 17.55 -11.81 3.07
N PRO A 185 16.38 -11.74 3.74
CA PRO A 185 15.65 -12.90 4.21
C PRO A 185 14.91 -13.60 3.05
N LYS A 186 15.68 -14.33 2.23
CA LYS A 186 15.20 -14.88 0.94
C LYS A 186 13.96 -15.78 1.09
N GLU A 187 13.95 -16.65 2.09
CA GLU A 187 12.83 -17.58 2.33
C GLU A 187 11.56 -16.83 2.75
N LEU A 188 11.67 -15.93 3.72
CA LEU A 188 10.56 -15.09 4.16
C LEU A 188 9.98 -14.27 3.00
N PHE A 189 10.83 -13.71 2.15
CA PHE A 189 10.39 -12.92 1.00
C PHE A 189 9.83 -13.77 -0.14
N ALA A 190 10.33 -14.99 -0.34
CA ALA A 190 9.73 -15.93 -1.29
C ALA A 190 8.31 -16.34 -0.85
N GLU A 191 8.12 -16.63 0.44
CA GLU A 191 6.80 -16.90 1.00
C GLU A 191 5.87 -15.67 0.85
N ALA A 192 6.35 -14.48 1.19
CA ALA A 192 5.58 -13.24 1.07
C ALA A 192 5.09 -12.97 -0.36
N ARG A 193 5.88 -13.29 -1.39
CA ARG A 193 5.47 -13.14 -2.80
C ARG A 193 4.24 -13.97 -3.14
N THR A 194 4.08 -15.15 -2.54
CA THR A 194 2.91 -15.99 -2.80
C THR A 194 1.59 -15.33 -2.39
N LEU A 195 1.65 -14.33 -1.50
CA LEU A 195 0.46 -13.61 -1.02
C LEU A 195 -0.11 -12.64 -2.07
N TYR A 196 0.69 -12.20 -3.05
CA TYR A 196 0.25 -11.18 -4.00
C TYR A 196 0.54 -11.50 -5.47
N GLU A 197 1.45 -12.45 -5.79
CA GLU A 197 1.81 -12.77 -7.16
C GLU A 197 0.81 -13.73 -7.86
N LYS A 198 0.16 -14.61 -7.10
CA LYS A 198 -0.63 -15.71 -7.68
C LYS A 198 -2.14 -15.44 -7.81
N GLU A 199 -2.69 -14.52 -7.06
CA GLU A 199 -4.13 -14.24 -7.09
C GLU A 199 -4.42 -12.75 -6.88
N ASP A 200 -5.06 -12.13 -7.85
CA ASP A 200 -5.72 -10.83 -7.70
C ASP A 200 -6.97 -11.00 -6.81
N ARG A 201 -6.82 -10.86 -5.50
CA ARG A 201 -7.92 -11.05 -4.53
C ARG A 201 -8.98 -9.95 -4.57
N ARG A 202 -8.68 -8.82 -5.20
CA ARG A 202 -9.61 -7.69 -5.36
C ARG A 202 -9.79 -7.39 -6.83
N THR A 203 -10.55 -8.25 -7.50
CA THR A 203 -10.93 -8.05 -8.88
C THR A 203 -12.34 -7.47 -8.96
N VAL A 204 -12.55 -6.55 -9.88
CA VAL A 204 -13.87 -6.05 -10.27
C VAL A 204 -14.45 -7.03 -11.27
N ALA A 205 -15.62 -7.58 -10.97
CA ALA A 205 -16.33 -8.46 -11.91
C ALA A 205 -16.86 -7.62 -13.07
N VAL A 206 -16.56 -8.05 -14.31
CA VAL A 206 -17.03 -7.39 -15.53
C VAL A 206 -17.77 -8.37 -16.42
N ASP A 207 -18.81 -7.86 -17.09
CA ASP A 207 -19.50 -8.53 -18.19
C ASP A 207 -19.14 -7.81 -19.49
N MET A 208 -19.01 -8.59 -20.57
CA MET A 208 -18.61 -8.08 -21.87
C MET A 208 -19.64 -8.49 -22.93
N ASP A 209 -20.05 -7.52 -23.77
CA ASP A 209 -20.88 -7.77 -24.96
C ASP A 209 -20.09 -7.34 -26.20
N CYS A 210 -19.79 -8.27 -27.09
CA CYS A 210 -19.06 -8.01 -28.33
C CYS A 210 -19.97 -8.22 -29.54
N VAL A 211 -20.05 -7.20 -30.39
CA VAL A 211 -20.82 -7.25 -31.66
C VAL A 211 -19.86 -7.08 -32.82
N CYS A 212 -19.90 -8.05 -33.75
CA CYS A 212 -19.04 -8.14 -34.93
C CYS A 212 -19.91 -8.44 -36.15
N ARG A 213 -20.07 -7.42 -37.03
CA ARG A 213 -20.89 -7.51 -38.26
C ARG A 213 -20.09 -7.07 -39.48
N ALA A 214 -20.47 -7.58 -40.62
CA ALA A 214 -19.85 -7.16 -41.88
C ALA A 214 -20.08 -5.68 -42.18
N GLY A 215 -19.00 -4.99 -42.57
CA GLY A 215 -19.04 -3.56 -42.92
C GLY A 215 -19.17 -2.57 -41.72
N GLU A 216 -19.32 -3.07 -40.52
CA GLU A 216 -19.39 -2.23 -39.30
C GLU A 216 -18.13 -2.41 -38.46
N PRO A 217 -17.63 -1.33 -37.76
CA PRO A 217 -16.58 -1.49 -36.76
C PRO A 217 -17.01 -2.46 -35.66
N VAL A 218 -16.14 -3.40 -35.26
CA VAL A 218 -16.41 -4.27 -34.11
C VAL A 218 -16.58 -3.42 -32.85
N ARG A 219 -17.59 -3.74 -32.04
CA ARG A 219 -17.94 -3.01 -30.84
C ARG A 219 -17.84 -3.92 -29.63
N LEU A 220 -17.16 -3.46 -28.58
CA LEU A 220 -17.09 -4.11 -27.28
C LEU A 220 -17.69 -3.19 -26.21
N THR A 221 -18.70 -3.67 -25.52
CA THR A 221 -19.25 -3.01 -24.33
C THR A 221 -18.80 -3.78 -23.11
N VAL A 222 -18.20 -3.11 -22.13
CA VAL A 222 -17.78 -3.67 -20.83
C VAL A 222 -18.63 -3.04 -19.74
N ARG A 223 -19.15 -3.85 -18.82
CA ARG A 223 -19.97 -3.40 -17.69
C ARG A 223 -19.40 -3.89 -16.36
N ALA A 224 -19.34 -2.98 -15.37
CA ALA A 224 -18.94 -3.26 -13.99
C ALA A 224 -19.96 -2.60 -13.04
N GLY A 225 -20.94 -3.34 -12.54
CA GLY A 225 -22.07 -2.76 -11.80
C GLY A 225 -22.81 -1.74 -12.67
N ASP A 226 -22.92 -0.51 -12.19
CA ASP A 226 -23.58 0.61 -12.91
C ASP A 226 -22.66 1.33 -13.91
N GLN A 227 -21.37 0.99 -13.94
CA GLN A 227 -20.42 1.58 -14.87
C GLN A 227 -20.44 0.82 -16.21
N ARG A 228 -20.34 1.59 -17.32
CA ARG A 228 -20.27 1.07 -18.68
C ARG A 228 -19.19 1.79 -19.47
N ALA A 229 -18.38 1.01 -20.17
CA ALA A 229 -17.46 1.50 -21.19
C ALA A 229 -17.80 0.88 -22.53
N GLU A 230 -17.58 1.60 -23.62
CA GLU A 230 -17.77 1.12 -24.97
C GLU A 230 -16.56 1.50 -25.82
N VAL A 231 -16.00 0.53 -26.51
CA VAL A 231 -14.87 0.70 -27.42
C VAL A 231 -15.19 0.10 -28.77
N THR A 232 -14.65 0.71 -29.83
CA THR A 232 -14.80 0.26 -31.21
C THR A 232 -13.44 -0.12 -31.77
N GLY A 233 -13.39 -1.22 -32.53
CA GLY A 233 -12.20 -1.68 -33.22
C GLY A 233 -12.34 -1.59 -34.73
N PRO A 234 -11.44 -2.24 -35.49
CA PRO A 234 -11.50 -2.21 -36.96
C PRO A 234 -12.76 -2.90 -37.50
N VAL A 235 -13.09 -2.59 -38.72
CA VAL A 235 -14.12 -3.32 -39.47
C VAL A 235 -13.59 -4.73 -39.73
N PRO A 236 -14.39 -5.80 -39.45
CA PRO A 236 -13.99 -7.18 -39.71
C PRO A 236 -13.83 -7.43 -41.20
N GLU A 237 -12.86 -8.24 -41.58
CA GLU A 237 -12.66 -8.67 -42.98
C GLU A 237 -13.40 -9.97 -43.25
N THR A 238 -13.74 -10.22 -44.49
CA THR A 238 -14.21 -11.54 -44.93
C THR A 238 -13.06 -12.55 -44.84
N ALA A 239 -13.30 -13.67 -44.18
CA ALA A 239 -12.29 -14.71 -44.00
C ALA A 239 -11.88 -15.34 -45.32
N ARG A 240 -10.58 -15.39 -45.60
CA ARG A 240 -10.04 -16.03 -46.83
C ARG A 240 -9.86 -17.55 -46.67
N ASN A 241 -9.45 -17.99 -45.47
CA ASN A 241 -9.16 -19.41 -45.19
C ASN A 241 -9.99 -19.96 -44.05
N ARG A 242 -10.03 -19.27 -42.91
CA ARG A 242 -10.72 -19.68 -41.69
C ARG A 242 -11.41 -18.49 -41.04
N ALA A 243 -12.72 -18.60 -40.89
CA ALA A 243 -13.51 -17.62 -40.18
C ALA A 243 -13.29 -17.71 -38.68
N LEU A 244 -13.38 -16.57 -37.98
CA LEU A 244 -13.38 -16.49 -36.53
C LEU A 244 -14.68 -17.11 -36.00
N THR A 245 -14.59 -17.92 -34.95
CA THR A 245 -15.78 -18.43 -34.27
C THR A 245 -16.12 -17.59 -33.03
N ALA A 246 -17.40 -17.67 -32.63
CA ALA A 246 -17.85 -16.97 -31.41
C ALA A 246 -17.10 -17.45 -30.17
N GLU A 247 -16.83 -18.76 -30.09
CA GLU A 247 -16.09 -19.38 -29.00
C GLU A 247 -14.62 -18.88 -28.91
N GLU A 248 -13.97 -18.75 -30.08
CA GLU A 248 -12.60 -18.24 -30.18
C GLU A 248 -12.53 -16.75 -29.73
N LEU A 249 -13.49 -15.93 -30.16
CA LEU A 249 -13.58 -14.53 -29.78
C LEU A 249 -13.88 -14.41 -28.30
N GLN A 250 -14.81 -15.18 -27.78
CA GLN A 250 -15.16 -15.24 -26.36
C GLN A 250 -13.94 -15.66 -25.50
N ALA A 251 -13.23 -16.71 -25.89
CA ALA A 251 -12.06 -17.19 -25.18
C ALA A 251 -10.91 -16.16 -25.11
N ARG A 252 -10.76 -15.33 -26.15
CA ARG A 252 -9.76 -14.25 -26.21
C ARG A 252 -10.16 -13.05 -25.35
N LEU A 253 -11.42 -12.63 -25.39
CA LEU A 253 -11.94 -11.53 -24.58
C LEU A 253 -11.94 -11.86 -23.09
N LYS A 254 -12.19 -13.11 -22.72
CA LYS A 254 -12.20 -13.58 -21.33
C LYS A 254 -10.84 -13.50 -20.62
N LYS A 255 -9.73 -13.29 -21.34
CA LYS A 255 -8.38 -13.24 -20.78
C LYS A 255 -8.10 -11.89 -20.12
N THR A 256 -8.53 -11.67 -18.90
CA THR A 256 -8.32 -10.44 -18.11
C THR A 256 -7.12 -10.52 -17.15
N GLY A 257 -6.29 -11.57 -17.23
CA GLY A 257 -5.14 -11.76 -16.34
C GLY A 257 -4.16 -10.59 -16.36
N GLY A 258 -3.61 -10.25 -15.20
CA GLY A 258 -2.73 -9.09 -15.00
C GLY A 258 -3.45 -7.75 -14.95
N THR A 259 -4.79 -7.74 -14.83
CA THR A 259 -5.61 -6.53 -14.65
C THR A 259 -6.42 -6.63 -13.34
N ALA A 260 -6.96 -5.50 -12.88
CA ALA A 260 -7.88 -5.46 -11.74
C ALA A 260 -9.28 -6.02 -12.06
N PHE A 261 -9.49 -6.58 -13.26
CA PHE A 261 -10.79 -7.05 -13.70
C PHE A 261 -10.83 -8.56 -13.80
N ARG A 262 -11.97 -9.15 -13.43
CA ARG A 262 -12.28 -10.57 -13.63
C ARG A 262 -13.52 -10.68 -14.50
N CYS A 263 -13.35 -11.19 -15.71
CA CYS A 263 -14.47 -11.41 -16.60
C CYS A 263 -15.40 -12.50 -16.04
N ARG A 264 -16.67 -12.15 -15.83
CA ARG A 264 -17.74 -13.04 -15.38
C ARG A 264 -18.42 -13.70 -16.57
N GLU A 265 -18.86 -12.88 -17.52
CA GLU A 265 -19.56 -13.34 -18.72
C GLU A 265 -19.05 -12.59 -19.94
N VAL A 266 -18.97 -13.29 -21.09
CA VAL A 266 -18.76 -12.68 -22.40
C VAL A 266 -19.87 -13.17 -23.33
N ARG A 267 -20.65 -12.24 -23.87
CA ARG A 267 -21.63 -12.49 -24.94
C ARG A 267 -21.05 -12.03 -26.26
N VAL A 268 -21.18 -12.85 -27.27
CA VAL A 268 -20.66 -12.56 -28.61
C VAL A 268 -21.79 -12.69 -29.63
N THR A 269 -22.01 -11.63 -30.38
CA THR A 269 -22.82 -11.61 -31.58
C THR A 269 -21.87 -11.49 -32.77
N LEU A 270 -21.65 -12.58 -33.49
CA LEU A 270 -20.70 -12.65 -34.60
C LEU A 270 -21.45 -13.13 -35.86
N GLU A 271 -21.34 -12.34 -36.93
CA GLU A 271 -21.81 -12.73 -38.25
C GLU A 271 -20.82 -13.72 -38.86
N GLU A 272 -21.36 -14.75 -39.54
CA GLU A 272 -20.56 -15.83 -40.12
C GLU A 272 -19.61 -15.33 -41.22
N GLY A 273 -18.50 -16.03 -41.40
CA GLY A 273 -17.54 -15.75 -42.46
C GLY A 273 -16.61 -14.56 -42.20
N LEU A 274 -16.65 -13.98 -41.03
CA LEU A 274 -15.79 -12.83 -40.68
C LEU A 274 -14.49 -13.24 -39.99
N MET A 275 -13.49 -12.34 -40.07
CA MET A 275 -12.18 -12.49 -39.48
C MET A 275 -11.76 -11.18 -38.77
N LEU A 276 -11.19 -11.32 -37.58
CA LEU A 276 -10.49 -10.29 -36.86
C LEU A 276 -9.10 -10.79 -36.44
N SER A 277 -8.09 -9.99 -36.63
CA SER A 277 -6.74 -10.34 -36.17
C SER A 277 -6.67 -10.50 -34.65
N ALA A 278 -5.80 -11.38 -34.17
CA ALA A 278 -5.57 -11.53 -32.72
C ALA A 278 -5.13 -10.21 -32.05
N GLY A 279 -4.38 -9.38 -32.78
CA GLY A 279 -3.95 -8.05 -32.35
C GLY A 279 -5.13 -7.12 -32.13
N ALA A 280 -6.09 -7.08 -33.07
CA ALA A 280 -7.30 -6.24 -32.98
C ALA A 280 -8.17 -6.64 -31.78
N VAL A 281 -8.39 -7.92 -31.55
CA VAL A 281 -9.14 -8.42 -30.38
C VAL A 281 -8.44 -8.07 -29.06
N ASN A 282 -7.11 -8.18 -29.02
CA ASN A 282 -6.34 -7.81 -27.84
C ASN A 282 -6.34 -6.31 -27.58
N ALA A 283 -6.28 -5.47 -28.62
CA ALA A 283 -6.38 -4.02 -28.50
C ALA A 283 -7.77 -3.65 -27.93
N LEU A 284 -8.82 -4.16 -28.53
CA LEU A 284 -10.20 -3.94 -28.11
C LEU A 284 -10.43 -4.26 -26.63
N ARG A 285 -9.89 -5.39 -26.16
CA ARG A 285 -9.97 -5.81 -24.75
C ARG A 285 -9.18 -4.91 -23.81
N ARG A 286 -8.04 -4.34 -24.25
CA ARG A 286 -7.20 -3.48 -23.41
C ARG A 286 -7.75 -2.07 -23.28
N GLU A 287 -8.47 -1.61 -24.27
CA GLU A 287 -9.07 -0.28 -24.31
C GLU A 287 -10.42 -0.24 -23.57
N GLY A 288 -11.16 -1.36 -23.54
CA GLY A 288 -12.40 -1.50 -22.77
C GLY A 288 -12.16 -1.86 -21.32
#